data_7f69c850800da17ad4d627e3fcf4d1ed
#
_entry.id   7f69c850800da17ad4d627e3fcf4d1ed
#
_cell.length_a   1.000
_cell.length_b   1.000
_cell.length_c   1.000
_cell.angle_alpha   90.00
_cell.angle_beta   90.00
_cell.angle_gamma   90.00
#
_symmetry.space_group_name_H-M   'P 1'
#
loop_
_entity.id
_entity.type
_entity.pdbx_description
1 polymer ?
#
loop_
_entity_poly.entity_id
_entity_poly.type
_entity_poly.pdbx_seq_one_letter_code
_entity_poly.pdbx_strand_id
1 'polypeptide(L)'
;MSVESRAHLRELLQERQSGGVFLTTIHKFTEDTKLLTERNNVICISDEAHRSQINLDQKIKVTEKGVSKTFGFAKYLHDSLPNATFVGFTGTPIDATLDVFGRVVDAYTMTESVKDEITVRIVYEGRAAKIALHNGELEKIEKYYEE
;
A
#
# COMPACT_ATOMS: atom_id res chain seq x y z
N MET A 1 7.89 5.65 -20.72
CA MET A 1 9.36 5.52 -20.51
C MET A 1 9.59 4.86 -19.15
N SER A 2 10.42 3.83 -19.06
CA SER A 2 10.77 3.19 -17.79
C SER A 2 11.86 3.97 -17.09
N VAL A 3 11.69 4.21 -15.80
CA VAL A 3 12.64 4.94 -14.95
C VAL A 3 13.58 3.94 -14.28
N GLU A 4 14.87 4.09 -14.43
CA GLU A 4 15.87 3.17 -13.87
C GLU A 4 16.22 3.50 -12.41
N SER A 5 16.29 4.81 -12.09
CA SER A 5 16.62 5.29 -10.76
C SER A 5 15.88 6.59 -10.43
N ARG A 6 15.91 6.99 -9.15
CA ARG A 6 15.36 8.28 -8.72
C ARG A 6 16.11 9.47 -9.34
N ALA A 7 17.43 9.38 -9.50
CA ALA A 7 18.23 10.40 -10.18
C ALA A 7 17.80 10.55 -11.65
N HIS A 8 17.62 9.43 -12.35
CA HIS A 8 17.12 9.41 -13.72
C HIS A 8 15.72 10.06 -13.84
N LEU A 9 14.81 9.78 -12.88
CA LEU A 9 13.50 10.44 -12.85
C LEU A 9 13.62 11.95 -12.68
N ARG A 10 14.55 12.42 -11.85
CA ARG A 10 14.79 13.86 -11.64
C ARG A 10 15.27 14.52 -12.92
N GLU A 11 16.22 13.94 -13.61
CA GLU A 11 16.73 14.42 -14.91
C GLU A 11 15.60 14.51 -15.94
N LEU A 12 14.82 13.44 -16.10
CA LEU A 12 13.68 13.41 -17.02
C LEU A 12 12.62 14.47 -16.72
N LEU A 13 12.38 14.76 -15.45
CA LEU A 13 11.45 15.81 -15.04
C LEU A 13 12.02 17.23 -15.23
N GLN A 14 13.34 17.41 -15.18
CA GLN A 14 14.01 18.68 -15.46
C GLN A 14 14.11 18.98 -16.95
N GLU A 15 14.39 17.98 -17.76
CA GLU A 15 14.51 18.13 -19.22
C GLU A 15 13.18 18.46 -19.90
N ARG A 16 12.05 18.02 -19.31
CA ARG A 16 10.72 18.19 -19.92
C ARG A 16 9.87 19.16 -19.12
N GLN A 17 9.38 20.18 -19.77
CA GLN A 17 8.45 21.13 -19.16
C GLN A 17 7.00 20.64 -19.16
N SER A 18 6.62 19.77 -20.09
CA SER A 18 5.28 19.19 -20.20
C SER A 18 5.29 17.85 -20.93
N GLY A 19 4.24 17.07 -20.75
CA GLY A 19 4.03 15.77 -21.40
C GLY A 19 4.99 14.69 -20.90
N GLY A 20 4.74 13.47 -21.34
CA GLY A 20 5.50 12.28 -20.98
C GLY A 20 4.80 11.43 -19.91
N VAL A 21 5.02 10.12 -20.02
CA VAL A 21 4.60 9.11 -19.04
C VAL A 21 5.84 8.40 -18.53
N PHE A 22 6.03 8.41 -17.22
CA PHE A 22 7.17 7.81 -16.53
C PHE A 22 6.69 6.66 -15.67
N LEU A 23 7.22 5.46 -15.89
CA LEU A 23 6.89 4.25 -15.13
C LEU A 23 8.01 3.98 -14.14
N THR A 24 7.65 3.89 -12.86
CA THR A 24 8.58 3.63 -11.78
C THR A 24 7.95 2.74 -10.71
N THR A 25 8.76 2.16 -9.84
CA THR A 25 8.30 1.42 -8.67
C THR A 25 8.41 2.28 -7.42
N ILE A 26 7.48 2.11 -6.48
CA ILE A 26 7.45 2.86 -5.21
C ILE A 26 8.74 2.70 -4.39
N HIS A 27 9.41 1.55 -4.50
CA HIS A 27 10.66 1.26 -3.79
C HIS A 27 11.85 2.17 -4.16
N LYS A 28 11.73 2.93 -5.26
CA LYS A 28 12.73 3.95 -5.63
C LYS A 28 12.59 5.24 -4.81
N PHE A 29 11.48 5.41 -4.09
CA PHE A 29 11.24 6.52 -3.17
C PHE A 29 11.62 6.10 -1.75
N THR A 30 12.93 5.97 -1.51
CA THR A 30 13.52 5.66 -0.21
C THR A 30 13.85 6.94 0.57
N GLU A 31 14.66 6.86 1.60
CA GLU A 31 15.03 7.93 2.53
C GLU A 31 15.67 9.19 1.89
N ASP A 32 15.94 9.19 0.60
CA ASP A 32 16.37 10.40 -0.11
C ASP A 32 15.18 11.36 -0.26
N THR A 33 15.12 12.36 0.62
CA THR A 33 14.07 13.40 0.66
C THR A 33 14.29 14.54 -0.33
N LYS A 34 15.30 14.43 -1.20
CA LYS A 34 15.57 15.48 -2.18
C LYS A 34 14.39 15.65 -3.13
N LEU A 35 14.02 16.89 -3.33
CA LEU A 35 12.97 17.31 -4.23
C LEU A 35 13.20 16.75 -5.65
N LEU A 36 12.17 16.18 -6.26
CA LEU A 36 12.18 15.80 -7.67
C LEU A 36 11.81 16.99 -8.54
N THR A 37 10.71 17.65 -8.22
CA THR A 37 10.26 18.86 -8.90
C THR A 37 9.19 19.58 -8.07
N GLU A 38 9.12 20.90 -8.19
CA GLU A 38 8.05 21.74 -7.60
C GLU A 38 6.90 22.02 -8.58
N ARG A 39 6.91 21.38 -9.72
CA ARG A 39 5.90 21.60 -10.75
C ARG A 39 4.53 21.11 -10.29
N ASN A 40 3.50 21.87 -10.66
CA ASN A 40 2.10 21.57 -10.40
C ASN A 40 1.38 20.82 -11.56
N ASN A 41 2.05 20.63 -12.70
CA ASN A 41 1.53 19.90 -13.85
C ASN A 41 2.01 18.43 -13.88
N VAL A 42 2.22 17.85 -12.71
CA VAL A 42 2.58 16.44 -12.51
C VAL A 42 1.39 15.71 -11.90
N ILE A 43 1.02 14.59 -12.50
CA ILE A 43 0.03 13.67 -11.96
C ILE A 43 0.75 12.37 -11.60
N CYS A 44 0.69 11.99 -10.34
CA CYS A 44 1.25 10.75 -9.82
C CYS A 44 0.12 9.73 -9.65
N ILE A 45 0.17 8.68 -10.46
CA ILE A 45 -0.82 7.59 -10.43
C ILE A 45 -0.18 6.41 -9.71
N SER A 46 -0.83 5.94 -8.64
CA SER A 46 -0.39 4.81 -7.84
C SER A 46 -1.38 3.65 -7.96
N ASP A 47 -0.92 2.53 -8.48
CA ASP A 47 -1.66 1.28 -8.46
C ASP A 47 -1.42 0.53 -7.15
N GLU A 48 -2.39 -0.28 -6.71
CA GLU A 48 -2.36 -1.00 -5.43
C GLU A 48 -2.06 -0.08 -4.23
N ALA A 49 -2.70 1.09 -4.22
CA ALA A 49 -2.39 2.20 -3.31
C ALA A 49 -2.49 1.84 -1.82
N HIS A 50 -3.20 0.76 -1.45
CA HIS A 50 -3.34 0.26 -0.08
C HIS A 50 -2.10 -0.46 0.46
N ARG A 51 -1.16 -0.87 -0.39
CA ARG A 51 -0.01 -1.68 0.03
C ARG A 51 1.06 -0.84 0.75
N SER A 52 2.24 -0.72 0.21
CA SER A 52 3.40 -0.08 0.86
C SER A 52 3.37 1.46 0.87
N GLN A 53 2.33 2.08 0.32
CA GLN A 53 2.25 3.51 0.06
C GLN A 53 1.62 4.31 1.21
N ILE A 54 0.98 3.64 2.17
CA ILE A 54 0.07 4.23 3.16
C ILE A 54 0.70 4.65 4.49
N ASN A 55 1.98 4.41 4.73
CA ASN A 55 2.58 4.80 5.99
C ASN A 55 3.11 6.24 5.92
N LEU A 56 2.31 7.19 6.38
CA LEU A 56 2.75 8.55 6.73
C LEU A 56 3.39 8.57 8.12
N ASP A 57 3.14 7.53 8.94
CA ASP A 57 3.62 7.45 10.30
C ASP A 57 5.12 7.22 10.40
N GLN A 58 5.70 7.91 11.36
CA GLN A 58 7.10 7.80 11.69
C GLN A 58 7.38 6.48 12.44
N LYS A 59 8.19 5.59 11.86
CA LYS A 59 8.74 4.45 12.58
C LYS A 59 10.09 4.83 13.20
N ILE A 60 10.16 4.75 14.53
CA ILE A 60 11.40 4.97 15.28
C ILE A 60 12.07 3.61 15.46
N LYS A 61 13.25 3.44 14.89
CA LYS A 61 14.12 2.30 15.17
C LYS A 61 15.25 2.78 16.11
N VAL A 62 15.27 2.23 17.30
CA VAL A 62 16.37 2.41 18.23
C VAL A 62 17.35 1.27 18.00
N THR A 63 18.58 1.61 17.59
CA THR A 63 19.67 0.65 17.42
C THR A 63 20.83 1.07 18.33
N GLU A 64 21.76 0.17 18.62
CA GLU A 64 22.98 0.47 19.40
C GLU A 64 23.80 1.62 18.80
N LYS A 65 23.60 1.95 17.52
CA LYS A 65 24.26 3.04 16.78
C LYS A 65 23.50 4.37 16.78
N GLY A 66 22.30 4.41 17.42
CA GLY A 66 21.50 5.63 17.51
C GLY A 66 20.02 5.42 17.15
N VAL A 67 19.26 6.52 17.17
CA VAL A 67 17.85 6.55 16.82
C VAL A 67 17.72 6.93 15.36
N SER A 68 17.15 6.05 14.55
CA SER A 68 16.82 6.31 13.15
C SER A 68 15.31 6.47 13.01
N LYS A 69 14.89 7.51 12.29
CA LYS A 69 13.48 7.82 11.98
C LYS A 69 13.23 7.45 10.52
N THR A 70 12.35 6.50 10.27
CA THR A 70 11.94 6.12 8.93
C THR A 70 10.44 6.37 8.73
N PHE A 71 10.09 6.91 7.59
CA PHE A 71 8.71 7.11 7.16
C PHE A 71 8.32 6.08 6.09
N GLY A 72 7.04 5.99 5.78
CA GLY A 72 6.59 5.19 4.64
C GLY A 72 6.91 5.83 3.29
N PHE A 73 6.86 5.04 2.23
CA PHE A 73 7.13 5.51 0.86
C PHE A 73 6.22 6.66 0.43
N ALA A 74 4.96 6.67 0.90
CA ALA A 74 4.02 7.75 0.62
C ALA A 74 4.55 9.11 1.08
N LYS A 75 5.12 9.18 2.28
CA LYS A 75 5.71 10.42 2.81
C LYS A 75 6.84 10.92 1.92
N TYR A 76 7.77 10.03 1.57
CA TYR A 76 8.89 10.41 0.70
C TYR A 76 8.45 10.82 -0.70
N LEU A 77 7.41 10.17 -1.23
CA LEU A 77 6.83 10.52 -2.53
C LEU A 77 6.20 11.92 -2.49
N HIS A 78 5.37 12.21 -1.49
CA HIS A 78 4.74 13.50 -1.31
C HIS A 78 5.76 14.63 -1.08
N ASP A 79 6.75 14.41 -0.22
CA ASP A 79 7.81 15.38 0.03
C ASP A 79 8.68 15.66 -1.21
N SER A 80 8.75 14.69 -2.14
CA SER A 80 9.50 14.82 -3.38
C SER A 80 8.76 15.55 -4.49
N LEU A 81 7.44 15.58 -4.43
CA LEU A 81 6.52 16.13 -5.42
C LEU A 81 5.42 16.96 -4.74
N PRO A 82 5.75 18.03 -4.02
CA PRO A 82 4.83 18.72 -3.11
C PRO A 82 3.62 19.35 -3.82
N ASN A 83 3.74 19.67 -5.10
CA ASN A 83 2.68 20.30 -5.88
C ASN A 83 2.04 19.37 -6.90
N ALA A 84 2.35 18.07 -6.87
CA ALA A 84 1.75 17.09 -7.76
C ALA A 84 0.33 16.71 -7.34
N THR A 85 -0.49 16.29 -8.29
CA THR A 85 -1.78 15.66 -8.01
C THR A 85 -1.57 14.17 -7.85
N PHE A 86 -2.06 13.60 -6.75
CA PHE A 86 -1.93 12.18 -6.44
C PHE A 86 -3.27 11.48 -6.68
N VAL A 87 -3.23 10.35 -7.40
CA VAL A 87 -4.39 9.50 -7.68
C VAL A 87 -4.03 8.06 -7.30
N GLY A 88 -4.80 7.45 -6.41
CA GLY A 88 -4.62 6.06 -5.99
C GLY A 88 -5.71 5.15 -6.59
N PHE A 89 -5.29 4.02 -7.13
CA PHE A 89 -6.17 2.92 -7.52
C PHE A 89 -6.00 1.76 -6.55
N THR A 90 -7.10 1.20 -6.05
CA THR A 90 -7.06 0.07 -5.12
C THR A 90 -8.40 -0.67 -5.09
N GLY A 91 -8.35 -1.99 -5.01
CA GLY A 91 -9.53 -2.81 -4.75
C GLY A 91 -9.92 -2.89 -3.27
N THR A 92 -9.05 -2.44 -2.35
CA THR A 92 -9.24 -2.53 -0.89
C THR A 92 -8.81 -1.24 -0.21
N PRO A 93 -9.58 -0.14 -0.35
CA PRO A 93 -9.26 1.11 0.34
C PRO A 93 -9.36 0.90 1.86
N ILE A 94 -8.37 1.40 2.57
CA ILE A 94 -8.34 1.48 4.04
C ILE A 94 -8.20 2.95 4.45
N ASP A 95 -8.48 3.28 5.71
CA ASP A 95 -8.44 4.66 6.19
C ASP A 95 -7.12 5.36 5.85
N ALA A 96 -5.99 4.67 6.07
CA ALA A 96 -4.67 5.19 5.72
C ALA A 96 -4.47 5.47 4.21
N THR A 97 -5.21 4.81 3.32
CA THR A 97 -5.23 5.13 1.88
C THR A 97 -5.92 6.46 1.63
N LEU A 98 -7.03 6.72 2.36
CA LEU A 98 -7.77 7.97 2.27
C LEU A 98 -6.95 9.15 2.81
N ASP A 99 -6.15 8.94 3.86
CA ASP A 99 -5.26 9.95 4.40
C ASP A 99 -4.20 10.41 3.39
N VAL A 100 -3.75 9.50 2.52
CA VAL A 100 -2.71 9.79 1.52
C VAL A 100 -3.30 10.36 0.23
N PHE A 101 -4.37 9.77 -0.28
CA PHE A 101 -4.93 10.06 -1.61
C PHE A 101 -6.24 10.88 -1.55
N GLY A 102 -6.78 11.10 -0.36
CA GLY A 102 -8.05 11.78 -0.18
C GLY A 102 -9.26 10.85 -0.34
N ARG A 103 -10.45 11.46 -0.45
CA ARG A 103 -11.71 10.71 -0.55
C ARG A 103 -11.80 9.91 -1.84
N VAL A 104 -12.58 8.82 -1.78
CA VAL A 104 -12.96 8.05 -2.97
C VAL A 104 -13.70 8.94 -3.96
N VAL A 105 -13.21 9.00 -5.19
CA VAL A 105 -13.78 9.79 -6.28
C VAL A 105 -14.78 8.95 -7.07
N ASP A 106 -14.43 7.68 -7.31
CA ASP A 106 -15.26 6.72 -8.02
C ASP A 106 -15.01 5.31 -7.51
N ALA A 107 -16.01 4.43 -7.57
CA ALA A 107 -15.90 3.05 -7.12
C ALA A 107 -16.75 2.14 -8.02
N TYR A 108 -16.14 1.05 -8.49
CA TYR A 108 -16.82 -0.06 -9.15
C TYR A 108 -16.85 -1.25 -8.21
N THR A 109 -18.02 -1.49 -7.62
CA THR A 109 -18.16 -2.46 -6.53
C THR A 109 -18.36 -3.90 -7.03
N MET A 110 -18.12 -4.88 -6.15
CA MET A 110 -18.40 -6.29 -6.42
C MET A 110 -19.88 -6.51 -6.82
N THR A 111 -20.80 -5.77 -6.21
CA THR A 111 -22.23 -5.85 -6.52
C THR A 111 -22.53 -5.40 -7.95
N GLU A 112 -21.91 -4.31 -8.39
CA GLU A 112 -22.03 -3.81 -9.75
C GLU A 112 -21.40 -4.80 -10.74
N SER A 113 -20.23 -5.33 -10.43
CA SER A 113 -19.55 -6.31 -11.27
C SER A 113 -20.34 -7.61 -11.47
N VAL A 114 -21.06 -8.08 -10.43
CA VAL A 114 -21.94 -9.24 -10.53
C VAL A 114 -23.20 -8.89 -11.36
N LYS A 115 -23.75 -7.68 -11.20
CA LYS A 115 -24.90 -7.22 -11.98
C LYS A 115 -24.56 -7.08 -13.47
N ASP A 116 -23.34 -6.63 -13.76
CA ASP A 116 -22.84 -6.47 -15.13
C ASP A 116 -22.28 -7.79 -15.72
N GLU A 117 -22.46 -8.92 -15.01
CA GLU A 117 -22.05 -10.26 -15.42
C GLU A 117 -20.54 -10.42 -15.68
N ILE A 118 -19.71 -9.50 -15.12
CA ILE A 118 -18.25 -9.54 -15.25
C ILE A 118 -17.64 -10.53 -14.25
N THR A 119 -18.24 -10.62 -13.04
CA THR A 119 -17.82 -11.58 -12.01
C THR A 119 -18.99 -12.44 -11.56
N VAL A 120 -18.66 -13.64 -11.03
CA VAL A 120 -19.67 -14.56 -10.49
C VAL A 120 -20.02 -14.18 -9.05
N ARG A 121 -21.27 -14.47 -8.67
CA ARG A 121 -21.73 -14.27 -7.29
C ARG A 121 -20.99 -15.21 -6.34
N ILE A 122 -20.41 -14.66 -5.28
CA ILE A 122 -19.81 -15.45 -4.21
C ILE A 122 -20.91 -15.94 -3.28
N VAL A 123 -21.00 -17.26 -3.09
CA VAL A 123 -21.87 -17.90 -2.11
C VAL A 123 -21.00 -18.44 -1.00
N TYR A 124 -21.20 -17.93 0.21
CA TYR A 124 -20.48 -18.38 1.39
C TYR A 124 -21.29 -19.45 2.12
N GLU A 125 -20.73 -20.65 2.27
CA GLU A 125 -21.27 -21.73 3.08
C GLU A 125 -20.37 -21.94 4.30
N GLY A 126 -20.81 -21.50 5.46
CA GLY A 126 -20.12 -21.76 6.72
C GLY A 126 -20.37 -23.19 7.20
N ARG A 127 -19.34 -24.03 7.21
CA ARG A 127 -19.41 -25.36 7.81
C ARG A 127 -18.66 -25.36 9.12
N ALA A 128 -19.38 -25.52 10.25
CA ALA A 128 -18.76 -25.77 11.53
C ALA A 128 -18.25 -27.22 11.56
N ALA A 129 -16.95 -27.43 11.78
CA ALA A 129 -16.42 -28.75 12.05
C ALA A 129 -16.98 -29.24 13.41
N LYS A 130 -17.71 -30.33 13.39
CA LYS A 130 -18.10 -31.03 14.63
C LYS A 130 -16.87 -31.79 15.11
N ILE A 131 -16.09 -31.19 15.97
CA ILE A 131 -15.00 -31.88 16.67
C ILE A 131 -15.63 -32.61 17.85
N ALA A 132 -15.76 -33.93 17.78
CA ALA A 132 -16.07 -34.75 18.91
C ALA A 132 -14.76 -35.01 19.68
N LEU A 133 -14.60 -34.38 20.85
CA LEU A 133 -13.54 -34.72 21.77
C LEU A 133 -13.88 -36.06 22.41
N HIS A 134 -13.04 -37.07 22.21
CA HIS A 134 -13.10 -38.31 22.98
C HIS A 134 -12.55 -38.03 24.38
N ASN A 135 -13.41 -38.05 25.40
CA ASN A 135 -13.03 -37.81 26.82
C ASN A 135 -11.86 -38.69 27.28
N GLY A 136 -11.74 -39.94 26.77
CA GLY A 136 -10.61 -40.79 27.05
C GLY A 136 -9.24 -40.33 26.56
N GLU A 137 -9.18 -39.43 25.58
CA GLU A 137 -7.92 -38.83 25.14
C GLU A 137 -7.56 -37.60 25.99
N LEU A 138 -8.55 -36.89 26.53
CA LEU A 138 -8.32 -35.79 27.47
C LEU A 138 -7.68 -36.32 28.78
N GLU A 139 -8.19 -37.42 29.33
CA GLU A 139 -7.61 -38.04 30.53
C GLU A 139 -6.15 -38.49 30.31
N LYS A 140 -5.78 -38.93 29.12
CA LYS A 140 -4.39 -39.28 28.80
C LYS A 140 -3.49 -38.03 28.73
N ILE A 141 -4.01 -36.92 28.19
CA ILE A 141 -3.28 -35.66 28.11
C ILE A 141 -3.07 -35.07 29.52
N GLU A 142 -4.11 -35.03 30.34
CA GLU A 142 -4.01 -34.58 31.74
C GLU A 142 -2.95 -35.38 32.51
N LYS A 143 -2.98 -36.70 32.38
CA LYS A 143 -2.02 -37.58 33.06
C LYS A 143 -0.57 -37.39 32.59
N TYR A 144 -0.36 -36.99 31.36
CA TYR A 144 0.97 -36.69 30.80
C TYR A 144 1.58 -35.38 31.36
N TYR A 145 0.75 -34.42 31.76
CA TYR A 145 1.20 -33.15 32.33
C TYR A 145 1.24 -33.14 33.87
N GLU A 146 0.77 -34.19 34.54
CA GLU A 146 0.87 -34.37 35.99
C GLU A 146 2.11 -35.16 36.46
N GLU A 147 2.87 -35.77 35.53
CA GLU A 147 4.19 -36.37 35.74
C GLU A 147 5.33 -35.35 35.44
#